data_6cb087192f68735de38cd4e8412454eb
#
_entry.id   6cb087192f68735de38cd4e8412454eb
#
_cell.length_a   1.000
_cell.length_b   1.000
_cell.length_c   1.000
_cell.angle_alpha   90.00
_cell.angle_beta   90.00
_cell.angle_gamma   90.00
#
_symmetry.space_group_name_H-M   'P 1'
#
loop_
_entity.id
_entity.type
_entity.pdbx_description
1 polymer ?
#
loop_
_entity_poly.entity_id
_entity_poly.type
_entity_poly.pdbx_seq_one_letter_code
_entity_poly.pdbx_strand_id
1 'polypeptide(L)'
;MSLSFRVDNTAGPARRGVLSLPHAEVQTPVFMPVGTVASIKAVPQETLEELGAQIILGNTYHLYLRPGVETVRKMGGLHGFMSWNRAILTDSGGFQVFSLSELRKLNEDGVTFRSHLDGSSHFFSPESAMQAQIGLGADIIMAFDECTEYPAESARVRESMELTARWAARSRKYFEEHKHEVPWKAGSTVKFQVSSDANSRNLKPETRNFDGYTQSLFGIVQGGMDPALRKESAERTIEIGFPGYAIGGLSVGEPRELTREIVESTLEHLPKDKPRYLMGVGTPEEIVEYASLGVDMMDCVLPTRAARHGLLFTSEGKISIKQARYAQDQGPLDPNCDCRVCRRYSRAYLRHLYASNELLGQVLNSVHNLSFYLDTMRRVRASLDATSTRPSGVQGCPEP
;
A
#
# COMPACT_ATOMS: atom_id res chain seq x y z
N MET A 1 -12.98 4.22 -18.04
CA MET A 1 -12.94 5.11 -16.85
C MET A 1 -11.67 4.84 -16.08
N SER A 2 -10.99 5.87 -15.63
CA SER A 2 -9.91 5.77 -14.64
C SER A 2 -10.51 5.91 -13.24
N LEU A 3 -9.68 6.10 -12.24
CA LEU A 3 -10.05 6.34 -10.85
C LEU A 3 -11.08 7.45 -10.66
N SER A 4 -12.04 7.25 -9.77
CA SER A 4 -12.77 8.32 -9.10
C SER A 4 -12.61 8.23 -7.59
N PHE A 5 -12.56 9.38 -6.93
CA PHE A 5 -12.44 9.47 -5.47
C PHE A 5 -13.52 10.41 -4.92
N ARG A 6 -14.23 9.93 -3.91
CA ARG A 6 -15.27 10.69 -3.23
C ARG A 6 -14.99 10.66 -1.74
N VAL A 7 -14.99 11.82 -1.11
CA VAL A 7 -14.99 11.95 0.35
C VAL A 7 -16.42 12.00 0.84
N ASP A 8 -16.81 11.06 1.65
CA ASP A 8 -18.18 10.92 2.17
C ASP A 8 -18.34 11.65 3.51
N ASN A 9 -17.29 11.66 4.34
CA ASN A 9 -17.30 12.29 5.66
C ASN A 9 -15.94 12.80 6.08
N THR A 10 -15.90 13.77 7.00
CA THR A 10 -14.68 14.32 7.59
C THR A 10 -14.84 14.53 9.09
N ALA A 11 -13.74 14.35 9.84
CA ALA A 11 -13.66 14.69 11.27
C ALA A 11 -12.32 15.42 11.50
N GLY A 12 -12.37 16.76 11.52
CA GLY A 12 -11.16 17.57 11.41
C GLY A 12 -10.43 17.30 10.10
N PRO A 13 -9.11 17.01 10.11
CA PRO A 13 -8.36 16.63 8.91
C PRO A 13 -8.69 15.22 8.39
N ALA A 14 -9.13 14.30 9.26
CA ALA A 14 -9.42 12.92 8.90
C ALA A 14 -10.56 12.82 7.89
N ARG A 15 -10.44 11.90 6.93
CA ARG A 15 -11.38 11.74 5.81
C ARG A 15 -11.84 10.29 5.70
N ARG A 16 -13.15 10.13 5.48
CA ARG A 16 -13.79 8.88 5.12
C ARG A 16 -14.26 8.97 3.67
N GLY A 17 -13.89 8.04 2.83
CA GLY A 17 -14.25 8.11 1.42
C GLY A 17 -14.24 6.76 0.71
N VAL A 18 -14.49 6.81 -0.59
CA VAL A 18 -14.47 5.67 -1.52
C VAL A 18 -13.62 5.99 -2.72
N LEU A 19 -12.71 5.09 -3.01
CA LEU A 19 -11.87 5.08 -4.20
C LEU A 19 -12.41 4.02 -5.16
N SER A 20 -12.98 4.43 -6.29
CA SER A 20 -13.48 3.51 -7.31
C SER A 20 -12.40 3.26 -8.34
N LEU A 21 -12.03 2.00 -8.52
CA LEU A 21 -10.99 1.50 -9.42
C LEU A 21 -11.57 0.45 -10.37
N PRO A 22 -10.88 0.10 -11.47
CA PRO A 22 -11.37 -0.90 -12.40
C PRO A 22 -11.77 -2.23 -11.75
N HIS A 23 -10.95 -2.72 -10.80
CA HIS A 23 -11.18 -4.03 -10.17
C HIS A 23 -11.89 -3.97 -8.82
N ALA A 24 -12.02 -2.82 -8.16
CA ALA A 24 -12.69 -2.72 -6.86
C ALA A 24 -13.12 -1.31 -6.48
N GLU A 25 -14.09 -1.23 -5.59
CA GLU A 25 -14.30 -0.07 -4.72
C GLU A 25 -13.51 -0.27 -3.43
N VAL A 26 -12.71 0.72 -3.07
CA VAL A 26 -11.83 0.69 -1.91
C VAL A 26 -12.27 1.74 -0.91
N GLN A 27 -12.62 1.30 0.30
CA GLN A 27 -13.04 2.17 1.40
C GLN A 27 -11.82 2.80 2.06
N THR A 28 -11.74 4.13 2.10
CA THR A 28 -10.62 4.86 2.72
C THR A 28 -11.00 5.41 4.10
N PRO A 29 -10.03 5.59 5.03
CA PRO A 29 -8.63 5.22 4.90
C PRO A 29 -8.43 3.70 4.81
N VAL A 30 -7.37 3.27 4.10
CA VAL A 30 -7.08 1.86 3.83
C VAL A 30 -5.62 1.51 4.08
N PHE A 31 -5.39 0.31 4.60
CA PHE A 31 -4.08 -0.32 4.65
C PHE A 31 -3.92 -1.32 3.51
N MET A 32 -2.80 -1.28 2.81
CA MET A 32 -2.46 -2.16 1.70
C MET A 32 -1.41 -3.20 2.13
N PRO A 33 -1.77 -4.48 2.24
CA PRO A 33 -0.78 -5.54 2.40
C PRO A 33 0.22 -5.58 1.25
N VAL A 34 1.52 -5.77 1.57
CA VAL A 34 2.59 -5.76 0.57
C VAL A 34 2.90 -7.16 0.08
N GLY A 35 2.76 -7.35 -1.23
CA GLY A 35 3.08 -8.57 -1.97
C GLY A 35 4.28 -8.39 -2.89
N THR A 36 5.48 -8.41 -2.35
CA THR A 36 6.75 -8.06 -3.03
C THR A 36 6.94 -8.76 -4.38
N VAL A 37 6.60 -10.04 -4.47
CA VAL A 37 6.76 -10.87 -5.69
C VAL A 37 5.41 -11.47 -6.12
N ALA A 38 4.38 -10.65 -6.23
CA ALA A 38 3.00 -11.08 -6.47
C ALA A 38 2.46 -12.04 -5.39
N SER A 39 2.96 -11.94 -4.16
CA SER A 39 2.53 -12.77 -3.04
C SER A 39 2.75 -12.04 -1.73
N ILE A 40 1.70 -11.91 -0.93
CA ILE A 40 1.82 -11.51 0.48
C ILE A 40 2.45 -12.69 1.21
N LYS A 41 3.64 -12.48 1.79
CA LYS A 41 4.45 -13.57 2.33
C LYS A 41 3.70 -14.43 3.33
N ALA A 42 3.61 -15.73 3.04
CA ALA A 42 2.98 -16.77 3.84
C ALA A 42 1.43 -16.64 3.94
N VAL A 43 0.76 -15.90 3.03
CA VAL A 43 -0.69 -15.73 3.08
C VAL A 43 -1.31 -15.96 1.70
N PRO A 44 -2.17 -16.98 1.53
CA PRO A 44 -2.92 -17.22 0.30
C PRO A 44 -3.93 -16.09 0.01
N GLN A 45 -4.29 -15.92 -1.26
CA GLN A 45 -5.24 -14.89 -1.71
C GLN A 45 -6.61 -15.05 -1.06
N GLU A 46 -7.15 -16.26 -0.99
CA GLU A 46 -8.44 -16.55 -0.33
C GLU A 46 -8.44 -16.05 1.13
N THR A 47 -7.32 -16.23 1.83
CA THR A 47 -7.18 -15.71 3.20
C THR A 47 -7.20 -14.19 3.25
N LEU A 48 -6.57 -13.51 2.29
CA LEU A 48 -6.62 -12.03 2.21
C LEU A 48 -8.03 -11.55 1.92
N GLU A 49 -8.77 -12.28 1.08
CA GLU A 49 -10.17 -12.01 0.78
C GLU A 49 -11.06 -12.20 2.02
N GLU A 50 -10.87 -13.28 2.78
CA GLU A 50 -11.55 -13.53 4.06
C GLU A 50 -11.26 -12.42 5.10
N LEU A 51 -10.02 -11.92 5.15
CA LEU A 51 -9.62 -10.82 6.01
C LEU A 51 -10.19 -9.47 5.56
N GLY A 52 -10.74 -9.39 4.35
CA GLY A 52 -11.33 -8.17 3.79
C GLY A 52 -10.30 -7.19 3.23
N ALA A 53 -9.12 -7.64 2.80
CA ALA A 53 -8.18 -6.80 2.06
C ALA A 53 -8.83 -6.36 0.75
N GLN A 54 -8.89 -5.05 0.49
CA GLN A 54 -9.57 -4.46 -0.68
C GLN A 54 -8.58 -4.10 -1.79
N ILE A 55 -7.35 -3.80 -1.41
CA ILE A 55 -6.24 -3.44 -2.28
C ILE A 55 -4.94 -3.99 -1.70
N ILE A 56 -4.04 -4.42 -2.57
CA ILE A 56 -2.70 -4.89 -2.21
C ILE A 56 -1.64 -4.12 -3.00
N LEU A 57 -0.41 -4.15 -2.52
CA LEU A 57 0.73 -3.53 -3.20
C LEU A 57 1.69 -4.59 -3.76
N GLY A 58 2.09 -4.45 -5.02
CA GLY A 58 3.15 -5.20 -5.67
C GLY A 58 4.40 -4.34 -5.91
N ASN A 59 5.61 -4.91 -5.77
CA ASN A 59 6.84 -4.15 -6.02
C ASN A 59 7.34 -4.33 -7.45
N THR A 60 7.33 -3.26 -8.21
CA THR A 60 7.73 -3.23 -9.64
C THR A 60 9.13 -3.78 -9.87
N TYR A 61 10.12 -3.34 -9.10
CA TYR A 61 11.50 -3.80 -9.21
C TYR A 61 11.64 -5.33 -9.14
N HIS A 62 11.01 -5.94 -8.14
CA HIS A 62 11.10 -7.39 -7.95
C HIS A 62 10.37 -8.16 -9.06
N LEU A 63 9.20 -7.68 -9.47
CA LEU A 63 8.39 -8.28 -10.52
C LEU A 63 9.03 -8.12 -11.91
N TYR A 64 9.72 -7.01 -12.15
CA TYR A 64 10.51 -6.79 -13.36
C TYR A 64 11.66 -7.79 -13.48
N LEU A 65 12.40 -8.04 -12.40
CA LEU A 65 13.49 -9.00 -12.39
C LEU A 65 12.99 -10.46 -12.45
N ARG A 66 11.92 -10.77 -11.72
CA ARG A 66 11.37 -12.13 -11.63
C ARG A 66 9.87 -12.10 -11.28
N PRO A 67 8.97 -12.65 -12.10
CA PRO A 67 9.22 -13.53 -13.26
C PRO A 67 9.51 -12.76 -14.56
N GLY A 68 9.56 -11.43 -14.54
CA GLY A 68 9.67 -10.56 -15.69
C GLY A 68 8.30 -10.07 -16.16
N VAL A 69 8.25 -8.82 -16.62
CA VAL A 69 7.02 -8.13 -17.02
C VAL A 69 6.27 -8.88 -18.12
N GLU A 70 7.00 -9.42 -19.11
CA GLU A 70 6.39 -10.11 -20.24
C GLU A 70 5.66 -11.40 -19.84
N THR A 71 6.16 -12.11 -18.82
CA THR A 71 5.49 -13.30 -18.27
C THR A 71 4.16 -12.90 -17.64
N VAL A 72 4.16 -11.85 -16.81
CA VAL A 72 2.95 -11.35 -16.13
C VAL A 72 1.95 -10.81 -17.15
N ARG A 73 2.42 -10.06 -18.15
CA ARG A 73 1.60 -9.50 -19.24
C ARG A 73 0.83 -10.59 -20.01
N LYS A 74 1.51 -11.70 -20.37
CA LYS A 74 0.89 -12.84 -21.07
C LYS A 74 -0.19 -13.54 -20.28
N MET A 75 -0.13 -13.45 -18.93
CA MET A 75 -1.12 -14.03 -18.03
C MET A 75 -2.29 -13.08 -17.74
N GLY A 76 -2.38 -11.93 -18.43
CA GLY A 76 -3.45 -10.94 -18.22
C GLY A 76 -3.16 -9.95 -17.11
N GLY A 77 -1.88 -9.67 -16.83
CA GLY A 77 -1.43 -8.81 -15.75
C GLY A 77 -1.38 -9.52 -14.40
N LEU A 78 -1.08 -8.77 -13.35
CA LEU A 78 -0.97 -9.29 -11.98
C LEU A 78 -2.27 -9.93 -11.50
N HIS A 79 -3.42 -9.39 -11.87
CA HIS A 79 -4.72 -9.93 -11.50
C HIS A 79 -4.90 -11.38 -12.00
N GLY A 80 -4.59 -11.64 -13.27
CA GLY A 80 -4.63 -12.98 -13.84
C GLY A 80 -3.52 -13.88 -13.31
N PHE A 81 -2.30 -13.34 -13.20
CA PHE A 81 -1.12 -14.08 -12.78
C PHE A 81 -1.23 -14.63 -11.35
N MET A 82 -1.78 -13.87 -10.42
CA MET A 82 -1.89 -14.25 -9.01
C MET A 82 -3.32 -14.63 -8.58
N SER A 83 -4.27 -14.68 -9.51
CA SER A 83 -5.70 -14.93 -9.21
C SER A 83 -6.24 -13.97 -8.13
N TRP A 84 -5.96 -12.66 -8.30
CA TRP A 84 -6.44 -11.62 -7.40
C TRP A 84 -7.37 -10.67 -8.13
N ASN A 85 -8.63 -10.59 -7.70
CA ASN A 85 -9.70 -9.88 -8.38
C ASN A 85 -10.09 -8.53 -7.75
N ARG A 86 -9.33 -8.10 -6.76
CA ARG A 86 -9.49 -6.79 -6.12
C ARG A 86 -8.37 -5.85 -6.57
N ALA A 87 -8.40 -4.62 -6.10
CA ALA A 87 -7.45 -3.61 -6.53
C ALA A 87 -5.98 -3.97 -6.24
N ILE A 88 -5.10 -3.54 -7.13
CA ILE A 88 -3.64 -3.63 -7.00
C ILE A 88 -3.03 -2.26 -7.23
N LEU A 89 -2.06 -1.89 -6.40
CA LEU A 89 -1.14 -0.79 -6.63
C LEU A 89 0.26 -1.37 -6.88
N THR A 90 0.99 -0.86 -7.87
CA THR A 90 2.44 -1.11 -7.99
C THR A 90 3.22 0.14 -7.64
N ASP A 91 4.32 -0.02 -6.88
CA ASP A 91 5.26 1.07 -6.63
C ASP A 91 6.05 1.44 -7.89
N SER A 92 6.82 2.54 -7.83
CA SER A 92 7.67 3.00 -8.93
C SER A 92 8.85 2.06 -9.23
N GLY A 93 9.27 1.26 -8.26
CA GLY A 93 10.52 0.50 -8.25
C GLY A 93 11.75 1.33 -7.85
N GLY A 94 11.62 2.65 -7.75
CA GLY A 94 12.72 3.57 -7.42
C GLY A 94 13.39 3.24 -6.09
N PHE A 95 12.63 3.14 -5.01
CA PHE A 95 13.17 2.85 -3.68
C PHE A 95 14.00 1.55 -3.64
N GLN A 96 13.56 0.47 -4.29
CA GLN A 96 14.30 -0.81 -4.29
C GLN A 96 15.59 -0.71 -5.08
N VAL A 97 15.59 0.02 -6.19
CA VAL A 97 16.82 0.32 -6.95
C VAL A 97 17.80 1.09 -6.06
N PHE A 98 17.31 2.04 -5.25
CA PHE A 98 18.16 2.84 -4.35
C PHE A 98 18.63 2.05 -3.12
N SER A 99 17.80 1.19 -2.55
CA SER A 99 18.09 0.48 -1.29
C SER A 99 18.83 -0.85 -1.46
N LEU A 100 18.63 -1.56 -2.58
CA LEU A 100 19.16 -2.92 -2.79
C LEU A 100 20.37 -2.99 -3.73
N SER A 101 20.71 -1.90 -4.43
CA SER A 101 21.81 -1.89 -5.39
C SER A 101 23.01 -1.14 -4.84
N GLU A 102 24.07 -1.87 -4.46
CA GLU A 102 25.34 -1.29 -4.03
C GLU A 102 26.08 -0.54 -5.17
N LEU A 103 25.80 -0.93 -6.43
CA LEU A 103 26.39 -0.35 -7.63
C LEU A 103 25.29 0.26 -8.50
N ARG A 104 24.92 1.49 -8.16
CA ARG A 104 23.99 2.28 -8.98
C ARG A 104 24.68 3.51 -9.57
N LYS A 105 24.28 3.87 -10.78
CA LYS A 105 24.67 5.15 -11.40
C LYS A 105 23.40 5.89 -11.76
N LEU A 106 23.22 7.04 -11.13
CA LEU A 106 22.11 7.94 -11.34
C LEU A 106 22.52 9.05 -12.30
N ASN A 107 21.64 9.39 -13.23
CA ASN A 107 21.76 10.56 -14.09
C ASN A 107 20.37 11.08 -14.46
N GLU A 108 20.30 12.13 -15.29
CA GLU A 108 19.03 12.71 -15.76
C GLU A 108 18.14 11.71 -16.51
N ASP A 109 18.75 10.79 -17.27
CA ASP A 109 18.02 9.84 -18.09
C ASP A 109 17.36 8.72 -17.26
N GLY A 110 17.96 8.37 -16.12
CA GLY A 110 17.49 7.29 -15.27
C GLY A 110 18.59 6.72 -14.36
N VAL A 111 18.42 5.47 -13.96
CA VAL A 111 19.33 4.78 -13.05
C VAL A 111 19.77 3.44 -13.63
N THR A 112 21.09 3.25 -13.71
CA THR A 112 21.70 1.94 -14.01
C THR A 112 21.97 1.22 -12.68
N PHE A 113 21.56 -0.04 -12.58
CA PHE A 113 21.75 -0.84 -11.37
C PHE A 113 22.09 -2.30 -11.71
N ARG A 114 22.62 -3.03 -10.73
CA ARG A 114 22.83 -4.47 -10.83
C ARG A 114 21.75 -5.25 -10.10
N SER A 115 21.23 -6.27 -10.77
CA SER A 115 20.28 -7.21 -10.19
C SER A 115 20.89 -7.92 -8.98
N HIS A 116 20.18 -7.93 -7.85
CA HIS A 116 20.57 -8.68 -6.67
C HIS A 116 20.40 -10.20 -6.82
N LEU A 117 19.75 -10.66 -7.91
CA LEU A 117 19.51 -12.08 -8.18
C LEU A 117 20.68 -12.75 -8.89
N ASP A 118 21.27 -12.07 -9.88
CA ASP A 118 22.25 -12.65 -10.80
C ASP A 118 23.39 -11.68 -11.21
N GLY A 119 23.35 -10.44 -10.69
CA GLY A 119 24.35 -9.41 -10.99
C GLY A 119 24.23 -8.78 -12.37
N SER A 120 23.22 -9.12 -13.18
CA SER A 120 22.99 -8.52 -14.50
C SER A 120 22.76 -7.01 -14.39
N SER A 121 23.19 -6.26 -15.41
CA SER A 121 23.03 -4.81 -15.44
C SER A 121 21.71 -4.44 -16.10
N HIS A 122 20.96 -3.55 -15.44
CA HIS A 122 19.68 -3.03 -15.88
C HIS A 122 19.67 -1.52 -15.87
N PHE A 123 18.79 -0.93 -16.67
CA PHE A 123 18.56 0.51 -16.71
C PHE A 123 17.07 0.81 -16.55
N PHE A 124 16.75 1.62 -15.54
CA PHE A 124 15.42 2.19 -15.36
C PHE A 124 15.43 3.68 -15.69
N SER A 125 14.62 4.05 -16.66
CA SER A 125 14.20 5.43 -16.90
C SER A 125 12.75 5.61 -16.46
N PRO A 126 12.23 6.84 -16.35
CA PRO A 126 10.80 7.08 -16.16
C PRO A 126 9.93 6.31 -17.14
N GLU A 127 10.33 6.25 -18.42
CA GLU A 127 9.58 5.56 -19.47
C GLU A 127 9.58 4.04 -19.28
N SER A 128 10.75 3.44 -18.99
CA SER A 128 10.84 2.00 -18.77
C SER A 128 10.15 1.54 -17.49
N ALA A 129 10.14 2.37 -16.43
CA ALA A 129 9.37 2.12 -15.22
C ALA A 129 7.86 2.15 -15.49
N MET A 130 7.39 3.11 -16.31
CA MET A 130 6.00 3.15 -16.77
C MET A 130 5.65 1.93 -17.63
N GLN A 131 6.49 1.59 -18.60
CA GLN A 131 6.31 0.41 -19.45
C GLN A 131 6.17 -0.87 -18.60
N ALA A 132 7.02 -1.02 -17.59
CA ALA A 132 6.96 -2.16 -16.67
C ALA A 132 5.62 -2.20 -15.92
N GLN A 133 5.20 -1.10 -15.31
CA GLN A 133 3.96 -1.05 -14.53
C GLN A 133 2.70 -1.18 -15.42
N ILE A 134 2.72 -0.62 -16.63
CA ILE A 134 1.63 -0.86 -17.61
C ILE A 134 1.55 -2.34 -17.94
N GLY A 135 2.66 -2.99 -18.20
CA GLY A 135 2.71 -4.44 -18.50
C GLY A 135 2.32 -5.32 -17.31
N LEU A 136 2.60 -4.89 -16.08
CA LEU A 136 2.17 -5.57 -14.86
C LEU A 136 0.65 -5.47 -14.64
N GLY A 137 0.00 -4.40 -15.12
CA GLY A 137 -1.45 -4.29 -15.12
C GLY A 137 -2.08 -4.08 -13.73
N ALA A 138 -1.48 -3.29 -12.86
CA ALA A 138 -2.09 -2.84 -11.60
C ALA A 138 -3.16 -1.75 -11.86
N ASP A 139 -4.09 -1.51 -10.94
CA ASP A 139 -5.07 -0.42 -11.05
C ASP A 139 -4.44 0.95 -10.85
N ILE A 140 -3.53 1.03 -9.88
CA ILE A 140 -2.77 2.25 -9.58
C ILE A 140 -1.28 1.97 -9.82
N ILE A 141 -0.63 2.89 -10.52
CA ILE A 141 0.81 2.88 -10.78
C ILE A 141 1.42 4.20 -10.32
N MET A 142 2.72 4.20 -10.04
CA MET A 142 3.41 5.33 -9.45
C MET A 142 4.40 5.95 -10.44
N ALA A 143 4.47 7.29 -10.51
CA ALA A 143 5.52 7.97 -11.24
C ALA A 143 6.90 7.56 -10.72
N PHE A 144 7.89 7.49 -11.61
CA PHE A 144 9.24 7.15 -11.20
C PHE A 144 9.87 8.29 -10.43
N ASP A 145 10.45 7.98 -9.27
CA ASP A 145 10.99 8.95 -8.32
C ASP A 145 12.37 8.56 -7.80
N GLU A 146 13.07 9.53 -7.24
CA GLU A 146 14.29 9.32 -6.49
C GLU A 146 14.03 9.52 -4.99
N CYS A 147 14.22 8.46 -4.20
CA CYS A 147 14.17 8.52 -2.75
C CYS A 147 15.56 8.86 -2.20
N THR A 148 15.66 9.99 -1.48
CA THR A 148 16.91 10.43 -0.84
C THR A 148 17.14 9.66 0.46
N GLU A 149 18.38 9.37 0.78
CA GLU A 149 18.82 8.83 2.08
C GLU A 149 18.57 9.83 3.22
N TYR A 150 18.54 9.34 4.46
CA TYR A 150 18.52 10.17 5.66
C TYR A 150 19.68 9.79 6.59
N PRO A 151 20.44 10.78 7.14
CA PRO A 151 20.38 12.20 6.81
C PRO A 151 21.01 12.54 5.45
N ALA A 152 20.53 13.61 4.81
CA ALA A 152 21.11 14.12 3.56
C ALA A 152 21.29 15.64 3.62
N GLU A 153 22.29 16.14 2.90
CA GLU A 153 22.56 17.57 2.76
C GLU A 153 21.42 18.26 1.98
N SER A 154 21.07 19.50 2.37
CA SER A 154 19.95 20.23 1.75
C SER A 154 20.10 20.38 0.23
N ALA A 155 21.31 20.59 -0.28
CA ALA A 155 21.57 20.65 -1.73
C ALA A 155 21.24 19.32 -2.42
N ARG A 156 21.61 18.18 -1.81
CA ARG A 156 21.32 16.84 -2.31
C ARG A 156 19.81 16.56 -2.31
N VAL A 157 19.11 16.96 -1.28
CA VAL A 157 17.64 16.83 -1.20
C VAL A 157 16.95 17.64 -2.31
N ARG A 158 17.42 18.88 -2.56
CA ARG A 158 16.92 19.73 -3.64
C ARG A 158 17.16 19.10 -5.01
N GLU A 159 18.35 18.65 -5.31
CA GLU A 159 18.68 17.97 -6.57
C GLU A 159 17.77 16.76 -6.82
N SER A 160 17.57 15.94 -5.80
CA SER A 160 16.69 14.77 -5.86
C SER A 160 15.22 15.15 -6.11
N MET A 161 14.74 16.17 -5.42
CA MET A 161 13.37 16.66 -5.59
C MET A 161 13.15 17.21 -7.00
N GLU A 162 14.09 18.00 -7.52
CA GLU A 162 14.02 18.56 -8.88
C GLU A 162 14.09 17.46 -9.94
N LEU A 163 14.96 16.44 -9.76
CA LEU A 163 15.05 15.29 -10.64
C LEU A 163 13.73 14.51 -10.65
N THR A 164 13.17 14.25 -9.45
CA THR A 164 11.87 13.58 -9.31
C THR A 164 10.75 14.34 -10.04
N ALA A 165 10.71 15.66 -9.95
CA ALA A 165 9.73 16.46 -10.68
C ALA A 165 9.86 16.32 -12.21
N ARG A 166 11.10 16.33 -12.75
CA ARG A 166 11.34 16.10 -14.19
C ARG A 166 10.96 14.67 -14.60
N TRP A 167 11.28 13.70 -13.79
CA TRP A 167 10.91 12.30 -14.03
C TRP A 167 9.40 12.05 -13.93
N ALA A 168 8.71 12.75 -13.02
CA ALA A 168 7.26 12.70 -12.92
C ALA A 168 6.59 13.22 -14.21
N ALA A 169 7.09 14.31 -14.80
CA ALA A 169 6.60 14.85 -16.07
C ALA A 169 6.83 13.86 -17.23
N ARG A 170 8.01 13.23 -17.31
CA ARG A 170 8.33 12.20 -18.31
C ARG A 170 7.45 10.96 -18.12
N SER A 171 7.26 10.50 -16.88
CA SER A 171 6.35 9.38 -16.54
C SER A 171 4.93 9.67 -16.99
N ARG A 172 4.43 10.88 -16.71
CA ARG A 172 3.09 11.31 -17.12
C ARG A 172 2.92 11.32 -18.64
N LYS A 173 3.88 11.87 -19.36
CA LYS A 173 3.87 11.89 -20.82
C LYS A 173 3.81 10.49 -21.42
N TYR A 174 4.74 9.61 -20.99
CA TYR A 174 4.78 8.24 -21.47
C TYR A 174 3.50 7.48 -21.16
N PHE A 175 2.98 7.64 -19.94
CA PHE A 175 1.72 7.00 -19.52
C PHE A 175 0.55 7.41 -20.41
N GLU A 176 0.38 8.71 -20.72
CA GLU A 176 -0.73 9.17 -21.56
C GLU A 176 -0.68 8.58 -22.98
N GLU A 177 0.52 8.36 -23.51
CA GLU A 177 0.73 7.78 -24.83
C GLU A 177 0.46 6.27 -24.85
N HIS A 178 0.72 5.54 -23.74
CA HIS A 178 0.74 4.07 -23.70
C HIS A 178 -0.29 3.44 -22.75
N LYS A 179 -1.09 4.20 -22.02
CA LYS A 179 -2.05 3.68 -21.02
C LYS A 179 -3.09 2.67 -21.56
N HIS A 180 -3.29 2.65 -22.88
CA HIS A 180 -4.15 1.68 -23.56
C HIS A 180 -3.52 0.29 -23.73
N GLU A 181 -2.22 0.15 -23.49
CA GLU A 181 -1.48 -1.12 -23.62
C GLU A 181 -1.58 -2.02 -22.39
N VAL A 182 -2.39 -1.64 -21.40
CA VAL A 182 -2.64 -2.46 -20.22
C VAL A 182 -3.15 -3.86 -20.63
N PRO A 183 -2.68 -4.95 -19.98
CA PRO A 183 -2.98 -6.32 -20.41
C PRO A 183 -4.42 -6.79 -20.13
N TRP A 184 -5.27 -5.93 -19.58
CA TRP A 184 -6.66 -6.27 -19.31
C TRP A 184 -7.44 -6.41 -20.61
N LYS A 185 -7.88 -7.62 -20.92
CA LYS A 185 -8.65 -7.86 -22.14
C LYS A 185 -10.11 -7.49 -21.92
N ALA A 186 -10.67 -6.75 -22.87
CA ALA A 186 -12.10 -6.59 -23.02
C ALA A 186 -12.77 -7.98 -23.00
N GLY A 187 -13.77 -8.18 -22.15
CA GLY A 187 -14.49 -9.45 -22.03
C GLY A 187 -13.68 -10.58 -21.38
N SER A 188 -12.51 -10.34 -20.80
CA SER A 188 -11.82 -11.38 -20.01
C SER A 188 -12.64 -11.71 -18.77
N THR A 189 -13.15 -12.95 -18.74
CA THR A 189 -13.85 -13.47 -17.57
C THR A 189 -12.83 -13.80 -16.50
N VAL A 190 -12.63 -12.92 -15.56
CA VAL A 190 -11.97 -13.29 -14.32
C VAL A 190 -13.01 -14.04 -13.50
N LYS A 191 -12.87 -15.36 -13.40
CA LYS A 191 -13.80 -16.20 -12.64
C LYS A 191 -13.57 -15.93 -11.16
N PHE A 192 -14.46 -15.19 -10.53
CA PHE A 192 -14.41 -14.97 -9.10
C PHE A 192 -15.77 -15.13 -8.48
N GLN A 193 -15.72 -15.74 -7.33
CA GLN A 193 -16.91 -15.99 -6.56
C GLN A 193 -16.71 -15.57 -5.12
N VAL A 194 -17.62 -14.75 -4.68
CA VAL A 194 -18.00 -14.69 -3.28
C VAL A 194 -19.48 -15.03 -3.22
N SER A 195 -19.82 -16.24 -2.77
CA SER A 195 -21.17 -16.49 -2.29
C SER A 195 -21.19 -16.22 -0.80
N SER A 196 -22.08 -15.35 -0.35
CA SER A 196 -22.44 -15.17 1.05
C SER A 196 -23.15 -16.38 1.64
N ASP A 197 -23.44 -17.39 0.82
CA ASP A 197 -24.15 -18.60 1.24
C ASP A 197 -23.19 -19.78 1.34
N ALA A 198 -23.01 -20.28 2.56
CA ALA A 198 -22.17 -21.42 2.91
C ALA A 198 -22.55 -22.75 2.23
N ASN A 199 -23.62 -22.79 1.42
CA ASN A 199 -24.18 -24.00 0.79
C ASN A 199 -24.19 -24.00 -0.74
N SER A 200 -23.73 -22.97 -1.45
CA SER A 200 -23.76 -22.97 -2.90
C SER A 200 -22.40 -23.33 -3.51
N ARG A 201 -22.29 -24.56 -4.02
CA ARG A 201 -21.16 -25.04 -4.83
C ARG A 201 -21.20 -24.57 -6.29
N ASN A 202 -22.17 -23.76 -6.66
CA ASN A 202 -22.35 -23.24 -8.02
C ASN A 202 -21.99 -21.75 -8.07
N LEU A 203 -20.77 -21.57 -8.38
CA LEU A 203 -20.09 -20.28 -8.44
C LEU A 203 -20.26 -19.73 -9.87
N LYS A 204 -21.04 -18.66 -10.07
CA LYS A 204 -21.13 -17.97 -11.36
C LYS A 204 -19.98 -16.98 -11.51
N PRO A 205 -19.22 -17.06 -12.61
CA PRO A 205 -18.19 -16.05 -12.88
C PRO A 205 -18.86 -14.70 -13.15
N GLU A 206 -18.46 -13.67 -12.39
CA GLU A 206 -18.77 -12.30 -12.79
C GLU A 206 -17.84 -11.91 -13.93
N THR A 207 -18.44 -11.57 -15.07
CA THR A 207 -17.73 -11.01 -16.21
C THR A 207 -17.69 -9.50 -16.03
N ARG A 208 -16.51 -8.92 -15.79
CA ARG A 208 -16.31 -7.47 -15.84
C ARG A 208 -15.83 -7.08 -17.23
N ASN A 209 -16.48 -6.10 -17.82
CA ASN A 209 -16.02 -5.47 -19.06
C ASN A 209 -15.08 -4.33 -18.69
N PHE A 210 -13.84 -4.39 -19.16
CA PHE A 210 -12.82 -3.36 -18.95
C PHE A 210 -12.69 -2.41 -20.15
N ASP A 211 -13.63 -2.41 -21.09
CA ASP A 211 -13.61 -1.48 -22.22
C ASP A 211 -13.65 -0.03 -21.74
N GLY A 212 -12.63 0.74 -22.16
CA GLY A 212 -12.48 2.13 -21.76
C GLY A 212 -11.96 2.37 -20.33
N TYR A 213 -11.59 1.30 -19.59
CA TYR A 213 -10.85 1.44 -18.32
C TYR A 213 -9.34 1.53 -18.57
N THR A 214 -8.68 2.33 -17.76
CA THR A 214 -7.22 2.48 -17.76
C THR A 214 -6.72 2.48 -16.32
N GLN A 215 -5.44 2.20 -16.16
CA GLN A 215 -4.73 2.41 -14.90
C GLN A 215 -4.78 3.89 -14.49
N SER A 216 -4.42 4.17 -13.24
CA SER A 216 -4.30 5.53 -12.71
C SER A 216 -2.88 5.79 -12.23
N LEU A 217 -2.23 6.78 -12.80
CA LEU A 217 -0.87 7.17 -12.44
C LEU A 217 -0.88 8.18 -11.31
N PHE A 218 -0.25 7.87 -10.18
CA PHE A 218 -0.07 8.79 -9.05
C PHE A 218 1.28 9.49 -9.12
N GLY A 219 1.30 10.78 -8.75
CA GLY A 219 2.53 11.53 -8.53
C GLY A 219 3.10 11.29 -7.13
N ILE A 220 4.43 11.42 -6.99
CA ILE A 220 5.11 11.27 -5.70
C ILE A 220 5.77 12.60 -5.32
N VAL A 221 5.45 13.10 -4.13
CA VAL A 221 6.05 14.27 -3.53
C VAL A 221 7.27 13.85 -2.73
N GLN A 222 8.44 14.36 -3.10
CA GLN A 222 9.72 14.19 -2.42
C GLN A 222 10.12 15.53 -1.75
N GLY A 223 11.30 15.62 -1.14
CA GLY A 223 11.81 16.85 -0.50
C GLY A 223 12.45 16.60 0.87
N GLY A 224 12.74 15.33 1.19
CA GLY A 224 13.41 14.95 2.45
C GLY A 224 12.63 15.42 3.67
N MET A 225 13.38 15.95 4.66
CA MET A 225 12.81 16.49 5.89
C MET A 225 12.75 18.04 5.86
N ASP A 226 12.61 18.63 4.68
CA ASP A 226 12.53 20.09 4.51
C ASP A 226 11.10 20.49 4.07
N PRO A 227 10.29 21.15 4.94
CA PRO A 227 8.93 21.56 4.61
C PRO A 227 8.82 22.47 3.40
N ALA A 228 9.83 23.34 3.15
CA ALA A 228 9.82 24.23 2.01
C ALA A 228 10.04 23.48 0.70
N LEU A 229 10.94 22.50 0.68
CA LEU A 229 11.14 21.63 -0.47
C LEU A 229 9.93 20.70 -0.69
N ARG A 230 9.26 20.23 0.36
CA ARG A 230 8.01 19.47 0.27
C ARG A 230 6.90 20.26 -0.37
N LYS A 231 6.74 21.53 0.03
CA LYS A 231 5.80 22.46 -0.59
C LYS A 231 6.09 22.64 -2.08
N GLU A 232 7.34 22.99 -2.43
CA GLU A 232 7.75 23.17 -3.82
C GLU A 232 7.53 21.91 -4.66
N SER A 233 7.88 20.74 -4.11
CA SER A 233 7.64 19.45 -4.75
C SER A 233 6.14 19.19 -4.98
N ALA A 234 5.29 19.47 -3.98
CA ALA A 234 3.84 19.31 -4.11
C ALA A 234 3.28 20.22 -5.21
N GLU A 235 3.67 21.50 -5.22
CA GLU A 235 3.24 22.45 -6.24
C GLU A 235 3.60 22.00 -7.66
N ARG A 236 4.86 21.59 -7.89
CA ARG A 236 5.32 21.07 -9.19
C ARG A 236 4.60 19.78 -9.59
N THR A 237 4.37 18.86 -8.64
CA THR A 237 3.67 17.59 -8.92
C THR A 237 2.19 17.84 -9.24
N ILE A 238 1.56 18.80 -8.57
CA ILE A 238 0.17 19.21 -8.84
C ILE A 238 0.04 19.86 -10.21
N GLU A 239 1.01 20.69 -10.62
CA GLU A 239 1.03 21.34 -11.94
C GLU A 239 1.08 20.30 -13.08
N ILE A 240 1.84 19.21 -12.92
CA ILE A 240 1.86 18.09 -13.88
C ILE A 240 0.48 17.42 -13.98
N GLY A 241 -0.26 17.37 -12.88
CA GLY A 241 -1.64 16.89 -12.83
C GLY A 241 -1.78 15.37 -12.75
N PHE A 242 -2.04 14.84 -11.55
CA PHE A 242 -2.26 13.42 -11.30
C PHE A 242 -3.63 13.17 -10.66
N PRO A 243 -4.25 11.99 -10.87
CA PRO A 243 -5.50 11.64 -10.21
C PRO A 243 -5.35 11.34 -8.71
N GLY A 244 -4.12 11.18 -8.21
CA GLY A 244 -3.78 10.97 -6.81
C GLY A 244 -2.33 11.31 -6.51
N TYR A 245 -2.01 11.52 -5.24
CA TYR A 245 -0.69 11.98 -4.80
C TYR A 245 -0.16 11.13 -3.65
N ALA A 246 1.12 10.76 -3.74
CA ALA A 246 1.82 10.05 -2.68
C ALA A 246 2.86 10.96 -2.00
N ILE A 247 3.08 10.70 -0.72
CA ILE A 247 4.16 11.28 0.07
C ILE A 247 5.24 10.20 0.20
N GLY A 248 6.35 10.39 -0.52
CA GLY A 248 7.47 9.46 -0.54
C GLY A 248 8.67 9.98 0.29
N GLY A 249 9.74 9.17 0.38
CA GLY A 249 11.00 9.54 1.02
C GLY A 249 10.90 9.71 2.53
N LEU A 250 10.01 8.99 3.18
CA LEU A 250 9.85 8.90 4.63
C LEU A 250 10.06 7.46 5.10
N SER A 251 10.24 7.26 6.42
CA SER A 251 10.59 5.96 7.03
C SER A 251 11.92 5.39 6.50
N VAL A 252 12.89 6.27 6.24
CA VAL A 252 14.23 5.94 5.75
C VAL A 252 15.30 6.07 6.85
N GLY A 253 14.89 6.21 8.11
CA GLY A 253 15.78 6.27 9.28
C GLY A 253 15.62 7.50 10.17
N GLU A 254 14.75 8.43 9.79
CA GLU A 254 14.44 9.65 10.58
C GLU A 254 13.63 9.33 11.85
N PRO A 255 13.67 10.21 12.88
CA PRO A 255 12.81 10.11 14.04
C PRO A 255 11.33 10.20 13.68
N ARG A 256 10.49 9.46 14.40
CA ARG A 256 9.03 9.37 14.16
C ARG A 256 8.34 10.74 14.26
N GLU A 257 8.72 11.54 15.21
CA GLU A 257 8.18 12.89 15.41
C GLU A 257 8.42 13.77 14.18
N LEU A 258 9.60 13.66 13.58
CA LEU A 258 9.95 14.38 12.36
C LEU A 258 9.14 13.88 11.17
N THR A 259 8.97 12.54 11.02
CA THR A 259 8.09 11.97 9.99
C THR A 259 6.69 12.56 10.08
N ARG A 260 6.13 12.61 11.30
CA ARG A 260 4.79 13.16 11.53
C ARG A 260 4.68 14.63 11.11
N GLU A 261 5.62 15.45 11.54
CA GLU A 261 5.68 16.89 11.21
C GLU A 261 5.72 17.09 9.69
N ILE A 262 6.55 16.34 9.00
CA ILE A 262 6.68 16.42 7.53
C ILE A 262 5.42 15.95 6.82
N VAL A 263 4.77 14.89 7.30
CA VAL A 263 3.49 14.42 6.74
C VAL A 263 2.42 15.50 6.90
N GLU A 264 2.26 16.06 8.10
CA GLU A 264 1.27 17.09 8.39
C GLU A 264 1.48 18.32 7.49
N SER A 265 2.70 18.85 7.43
CA SER A 265 3.08 19.97 6.57
C SER A 265 2.84 19.67 5.08
N THR A 266 3.18 18.46 4.60
CA THR A 266 2.99 18.11 3.19
C THR A 266 1.51 18.02 2.81
N LEU A 267 0.68 17.48 3.71
CA LEU A 267 -0.77 17.33 3.49
C LEU A 267 -1.49 18.67 3.29
N GLU A 268 -0.99 19.76 3.88
CA GLU A 268 -1.55 21.11 3.70
C GLU A 268 -1.52 21.58 2.24
N HIS A 269 -0.54 21.09 1.49
CA HIS A 269 -0.30 21.48 0.09
C HIS A 269 -0.96 20.51 -0.92
N LEU A 270 -1.46 19.35 -0.48
CA LEU A 270 -2.10 18.39 -1.39
C LEU A 270 -3.59 18.67 -1.61
N PRO A 271 -4.12 18.44 -2.82
CA PRO A 271 -5.54 18.64 -3.12
C PRO A 271 -6.46 17.85 -2.21
N LYS A 272 -7.57 18.49 -1.78
CA LYS A 272 -8.55 17.86 -0.87
C LYS A 272 -9.49 16.90 -1.58
N ASP A 273 -9.65 17.03 -2.88
CA ASP A 273 -10.52 16.19 -3.74
C ASP A 273 -9.79 14.98 -4.36
N LYS A 274 -8.51 14.80 -4.04
CA LYS A 274 -7.68 13.69 -4.54
C LYS A 274 -7.28 12.75 -3.41
N PRO A 275 -7.09 11.43 -3.70
CA PRO A 275 -6.54 10.49 -2.73
C PRO A 275 -5.09 10.80 -2.40
N ARG A 276 -4.74 10.62 -1.11
CA ARG A 276 -3.44 10.89 -0.52
C ARG A 276 -2.86 9.60 0.03
N TYR A 277 -1.72 9.22 -0.49
CA TYR A 277 -1.04 7.97 -0.13
C TYR A 277 0.26 8.25 0.60
N LEU A 278 0.43 7.74 1.80
CA LEU A 278 1.67 7.78 2.55
C LEU A 278 2.40 6.44 2.41
N MET A 279 3.59 6.47 1.79
CA MET A 279 4.32 5.28 1.37
C MET A 279 5.17 4.69 2.50
N GLY A 280 5.12 3.36 2.65
CA GLY A 280 6.06 2.59 3.46
C GLY A 280 5.88 2.69 4.97
N VAL A 281 4.78 3.21 5.48
CA VAL A 281 4.50 3.38 6.90
C VAL A 281 3.27 2.59 7.33
N GLY A 282 3.20 2.10 8.51
CA GLY A 282 3.91 2.15 9.75
C GLY A 282 3.42 1.10 10.73
N THR A 283 3.60 1.32 12.03
CA THR A 283 2.99 0.50 13.09
C THR A 283 1.47 0.69 13.15
N PRO A 284 0.71 -0.17 13.88
CA PRO A 284 -0.73 0.03 14.05
C PRO A 284 -1.11 1.41 14.61
N GLU A 285 -0.29 1.94 15.51
CA GLU A 285 -0.49 3.25 16.12
C GLU A 285 -0.30 4.35 15.07
N GLU A 286 0.74 4.24 14.23
CA GLU A 286 1.06 5.22 13.18
C GLU A 286 0.00 5.26 12.09
N ILE A 287 -0.53 4.11 11.65
CA ILE A 287 -1.59 4.14 10.62
C ILE A 287 -2.89 4.80 11.12
N VAL A 288 -3.20 4.71 12.43
CA VAL A 288 -4.30 5.46 13.04
C VAL A 288 -3.98 6.96 13.07
N GLU A 289 -2.78 7.33 13.49
CA GLU A 289 -2.31 8.70 13.57
C GLU A 289 -2.36 9.38 12.21
N TYR A 290 -1.76 8.77 11.17
CA TYR A 290 -1.74 9.37 9.82
C TYR A 290 -3.12 9.42 9.17
N ALA A 291 -3.98 8.43 9.42
CA ALA A 291 -5.38 8.51 9.01
C ALA A 291 -6.10 9.72 9.66
N SER A 292 -5.79 10.05 10.91
CA SER A 292 -6.33 11.22 11.60
C SER A 292 -5.85 12.56 11.01
N LEU A 293 -4.67 12.58 10.36
CA LEU A 293 -4.14 13.73 9.63
C LEU A 293 -4.70 13.88 8.21
N GLY A 294 -5.48 12.91 7.73
CA GLY A 294 -6.10 12.96 6.40
C GLY A 294 -5.38 12.17 5.31
N VAL A 295 -4.57 11.18 5.68
CA VAL A 295 -4.03 10.17 4.76
C VAL A 295 -5.10 9.13 4.45
N ASP A 296 -5.27 8.80 3.16
CA ASP A 296 -6.29 7.86 2.70
C ASP A 296 -5.75 6.43 2.49
N MET A 297 -4.49 6.31 2.11
CA MET A 297 -3.87 5.04 1.72
C MET A 297 -2.50 4.90 2.39
N MET A 298 -2.21 3.71 2.91
CA MET A 298 -0.92 3.39 3.55
C MET A 298 -0.56 1.94 3.26
N ASP A 299 0.73 1.66 3.16
CA ASP A 299 1.28 0.32 3.04
C ASP A 299 2.45 0.11 4.00
N CYS A 300 2.70 -1.12 4.37
CA CYS A 300 3.89 -1.47 5.12
C CYS A 300 4.15 -2.99 5.06
N VAL A 301 5.41 -3.37 5.01
CA VAL A 301 5.84 -4.78 5.12
C VAL A 301 5.78 -5.31 6.55
N LEU A 302 5.61 -4.42 7.54
CA LEU A 302 5.75 -4.73 8.96
C LEU A 302 4.83 -5.86 9.44
N PRO A 303 3.54 -5.96 9.07
CA PRO A 303 2.67 -7.02 9.58
C PRO A 303 3.25 -8.41 9.33
N THR A 304 3.63 -8.70 8.08
CA THR A 304 4.18 -10.02 7.72
C THR A 304 5.65 -10.17 8.11
N ARG A 305 6.45 -9.08 8.07
CA ARG A 305 7.84 -9.10 8.50
C ARG A 305 7.95 -9.39 9.99
N ALA A 306 7.22 -8.66 10.83
CA ALA A 306 7.19 -8.86 12.27
C ALA A 306 6.70 -10.28 12.64
N ALA A 307 5.63 -10.74 11.99
CA ALA A 307 5.07 -12.08 12.20
C ALA A 307 6.09 -13.20 11.99
N ARG A 308 6.85 -13.14 10.90
CA ARG A 308 7.90 -14.13 10.62
C ARG A 308 9.04 -14.10 11.63
N HIS A 309 9.23 -12.99 12.34
CA HIS A 309 10.18 -12.86 13.44
C HIS A 309 9.54 -13.09 14.81
N GLY A 310 8.29 -13.56 14.86
CA GLY A 310 7.59 -13.89 16.09
C GLY A 310 7.12 -12.70 16.90
N LEU A 311 7.06 -11.50 16.30
CA LEU A 311 6.48 -10.31 16.90
C LEU A 311 5.03 -10.14 16.41
N LEU A 312 4.08 -10.06 17.34
CA LEU A 312 2.65 -10.02 17.06
C LEU A 312 2.02 -8.80 17.70
N PHE A 313 1.06 -8.23 17.00
CA PHE A 313 0.30 -7.06 17.45
C PHE A 313 -1.00 -7.51 18.09
N THR A 314 -1.29 -7.02 19.30
CA THR A 314 -2.52 -7.35 20.03
C THR A 314 -3.16 -6.09 20.60
N SER A 315 -4.41 -6.19 21.02
CA SER A 315 -5.11 -5.12 21.71
C SER A 315 -4.46 -4.69 23.04
N GLU A 316 -3.64 -5.56 23.63
CA GLU A 316 -2.87 -5.30 24.85
C GLU A 316 -1.43 -4.84 24.57
N GLY A 317 -1.08 -4.60 23.28
CA GLY A 317 0.25 -4.19 22.84
C GLY A 317 0.99 -5.30 22.09
N LYS A 318 2.30 -5.11 21.89
CA LYS A 318 3.15 -6.02 21.13
C LYS A 318 3.62 -7.20 21.99
N ILE A 319 3.48 -8.42 21.49
CA ILE A 319 3.98 -9.62 22.14
C ILE A 319 5.03 -10.33 21.28
N SER A 320 6.04 -10.91 21.92
CA SER A 320 6.98 -11.83 21.25
C SER A 320 6.63 -13.27 21.60
N ILE A 321 6.14 -14.03 20.62
CA ILE A 321 5.72 -15.42 20.83
C ILE A 321 6.89 -16.33 21.26
N LYS A 322 8.14 -15.88 21.13
CA LYS A 322 9.35 -16.59 21.54
C LYS A 322 9.45 -16.79 23.06
N GLN A 323 8.80 -15.92 23.83
CA GLN A 323 8.96 -15.87 25.30
C GLN A 323 8.52 -17.18 25.95
N ALA A 324 9.32 -17.64 26.94
CA ALA A 324 9.07 -18.89 27.66
C ALA A 324 7.72 -18.93 28.37
N ARG A 325 7.20 -17.79 28.81
CA ARG A 325 5.89 -17.70 29.48
C ARG A 325 4.73 -18.25 28.66
N TYR A 326 4.85 -18.28 27.32
CA TYR A 326 3.81 -18.83 26.46
C TYR A 326 3.90 -20.34 26.22
N ALA A 327 4.87 -21.04 26.82
CA ALA A 327 5.08 -22.48 26.60
C ALA A 327 3.87 -23.35 26.98
N GLN A 328 3.08 -22.92 27.97
CA GLN A 328 1.89 -23.61 28.45
C GLN A 328 0.64 -22.70 28.44
N ASP A 329 0.71 -21.58 27.76
CA ASP A 329 -0.39 -20.61 27.68
C ASP A 329 -1.47 -21.10 26.70
N GLN A 330 -2.63 -21.47 27.23
CA GLN A 330 -3.79 -21.97 26.47
C GLN A 330 -4.63 -20.85 25.85
N GLY A 331 -4.36 -19.57 26.19
CA GLY A 331 -5.09 -18.43 25.68
C GLY A 331 -4.80 -18.14 24.20
N PRO A 332 -5.69 -17.38 23.54
CA PRO A 332 -5.48 -16.90 22.17
C PRO A 332 -4.36 -15.86 22.11
N LEU A 333 -3.87 -15.54 20.89
CA LEU A 333 -2.90 -14.44 20.72
C LEU A 333 -3.43 -13.13 21.29
N ASP A 334 -4.65 -12.82 20.94
CA ASP A 334 -5.36 -11.62 21.39
C ASP A 334 -6.80 -12.00 21.76
N PRO A 335 -7.22 -11.84 23.02
CA PRO A 335 -8.57 -12.20 23.47
C PRO A 335 -9.66 -11.30 22.83
N ASN A 336 -9.30 -10.13 22.34
CA ASN A 336 -10.22 -9.20 21.68
C ASN A 336 -10.18 -9.28 20.14
N CYS A 337 -9.56 -10.32 19.58
CA CYS A 337 -9.42 -10.53 18.15
C CYS A 337 -10.21 -11.74 17.67
N ASP A 338 -11.13 -11.51 16.72
CA ASP A 338 -11.99 -12.54 16.14
C ASP A 338 -11.38 -13.25 14.91
N CYS A 339 -10.08 -13.05 14.60
CA CYS A 339 -9.48 -13.74 13.48
C CYS A 339 -9.45 -15.26 13.70
N ARG A 340 -9.43 -16.01 12.59
CA ARG A 340 -9.42 -17.49 12.65
C ARG A 340 -8.29 -18.07 13.48
N VAL A 341 -7.17 -17.34 13.63
CA VAL A 341 -6.03 -17.78 14.43
C VAL A 341 -6.34 -17.69 15.91
N CYS A 342 -6.83 -16.54 16.39
CA CYS A 342 -7.21 -16.32 17.78
C CYS A 342 -8.36 -17.23 18.23
N ARG A 343 -9.32 -17.50 17.34
CA ARG A 343 -10.44 -18.41 17.65
C ARG A 343 -10.08 -19.87 17.75
N ARG A 344 -8.91 -20.28 17.21
CA ARG A 344 -8.58 -21.70 17.06
C ARG A 344 -7.32 -22.15 17.78
N TYR A 345 -6.30 -21.30 17.88
CA TYR A 345 -4.97 -21.70 18.33
C TYR A 345 -4.55 -20.98 19.59
N SER A 346 -3.89 -21.73 20.49
CA SER A 346 -3.32 -21.18 21.72
C SER A 346 -1.95 -20.55 21.48
N ARG A 347 -1.54 -19.62 22.34
CA ARG A 347 -0.19 -19.07 22.35
C ARG A 347 0.86 -20.18 22.52
N ALA A 348 0.57 -21.22 23.31
CA ALA A 348 1.48 -22.37 23.46
C ALA A 348 1.74 -23.09 22.14
N TYR A 349 0.71 -23.36 21.34
CA TYR A 349 0.85 -24.01 20.05
C TYR A 349 1.63 -23.13 19.06
N LEU A 350 1.30 -21.85 18.96
CA LEU A 350 1.98 -20.91 18.07
C LEU A 350 3.46 -20.73 18.45
N ARG A 351 3.76 -20.71 19.76
CA ARG A 351 5.14 -20.72 20.26
C ARG A 351 5.86 -22.00 19.87
N HIS A 352 5.23 -23.16 20.02
CA HIS A 352 5.79 -24.44 19.61
C HIS A 352 6.15 -24.44 18.13
N LEU A 353 5.23 -24.03 17.25
CA LEU A 353 5.48 -23.93 15.81
C LEU A 353 6.65 -22.99 15.49
N TYR A 354 6.72 -21.84 16.18
CA TYR A 354 7.82 -20.89 15.99
C TYR A 354 9.16 -21.50 16.44
N ALA A 355 9.22 -22.13 17.63
CA ALA A 355 10.43 -22.73 18.18
C ALA A 355 10.92 -23.94 17.35
N SER A 356 10.00 -24.66 16.72
CA SER A 356 10.29 -25.78 15.81
C SER A 356 10.57 -25.33 14.37
N ASN A 357 10.57 -24.02 14.11
CA ASN A 357 10.75 -23.44 12.77
C ASN A 357 9.74 -23.98 11.72
N GLU A 358 8.51 -24.29 12.15
CA GLU A 358 7.45 -24.76 11.27
C GLU A 358 6.86 -23.62 10.43
N LEU A 359 6.74 -23.84 9.12
CA LEU A 359 6.18 -22.85 8.19
C LEU A 359 4.77 -22.41 8.58
N LEU A 360 3.95 -23.33 9.12
CA LEU A 360 2.61 -23.02 9.59
C LEU A 360 2.61 -21.92 10.66
N GLY A 361 3.64 -21.84 11.51
CA GLY A 361 3.78 -20.76 12.50
C GLY A 361 3.90 -19.38 11.83
N GLN A 362 4.68 -19.29 10.76
CA GLN A 362 4.82 -18.04 10.01
C GLN A 362 3.51 -17.66 9.28
N VAL A 363 2.79 -18.64 8.74
CA VAL A 363 1.47 -18.44 8.10
C VAL A 363 0.47 -17.89 9.11
N LEU A 364 0.28 -18.57 10.24
CA LEU A 364 -0.70 -18.20 11.25
C LEU A 364 -0.39 -16.83 11.87
N ASN A 365 0.87 -16.57 12.20
CA ASN A 365 1.31 -15.28 12.71
C ASN A 365 1.07 -14.14 11.72
N SER A 366 1.33 -14.37 10.41
CA SER A 366 1.10 -13.37 9.36
C SER A 366 -0.39 -13.09 9.18
N VAL A 367 -1.23 -14.13 9.21
CA VAL A 367 -2.69 -13.98 9.14
C VAL A 367 -3.22 -13.16 10.32
N HIS A 368 -2.74 -13.42 11.54
CA HIS A 368 -3.15 -12.64 12.71
C HIS A 368 -2.74 -11.17 12.60
N ASN A 369 -1.47 -10.88 12.29
CA ASN A 369 -1.00 -9.50 12.18
C ASN A 369 -1.71 -8.73 11.06
N LEU A 370 -1.97 -9.35 9.90
CA LEU A 370 -2.73 -8.71 8.83
C LEU A 370 -4.19 -8.47 9.25
N SER A 371 -4.82 -9.43 9.92
CA SER A 371 -6.16 -9.23 10.49
C SER A 371 -6.19 -8.03 11.41
N PHE A 372 -5.19 -7.89 12.29
CA PHE A 372 -5.08 -6.77 13.23
C PHE A 372 -5.00 -5.41 12.50
N TYR A 373 -4.15 -5.30 11.46
CA TYR A 373 -4.01 -4.07 10.68
C TYR A 373 -5.28 -3.71 9.90
N LEU A 374 -5.87 -4.67 9.22
CA LEU A 374 -7.10 -4.47 8.45
C LEU A 374 -8.28 -4.10 9.37
N ASP A 375 -8.34 -4.72 10.56
CA ASP A 375 -9.35 -4.42 11.58
C ASP A 375 -9.16 -3.02 12.19
N THR A 376 -7.92 -2.61 12.41
CA THR A 376 -7.59 -1.26 12.85
C THR A 376 -8.15 -0.23 11.87
N MET A 377 -7.97 -0.42 10.56
CA MET A 377 -8.56 0.49 9.56
C MET A 377 -10.09 0.42 9.51
N ARG A 378 -10.70 -0.75 9.72
CA ARG A 378 -12.17 -0.85 9.84
C ARG A 378 -12.70 -0.03 11.03
N ARG A 379 -12.04 -0.08 12.18
CA ARG A 379 -12.39 0.70 13.37
C ARG A 379 -12.22 2.20 13.14
N VAL A 380 -11.15 2.63 12.47
CA VAL A 380 -10.95 4.04 12.07
C VAL A 380 -12.10 4.51 11.20
N ARG A 381 -12.46 3.77 10.16
CA ARG A 381 -13.59 4.13 9.29
C ARG A 381 -14.91 4.19 10.07
N ALA A 382 -15.19 3.20 10.90
CA ALA A 382 -16.41 3.17 11.72
C ALA A 382 -16.51 4.38 12.70
N SER A 383 -15.39 4.82 13.27
CA SER A 383 -15.37 6.01 14.13
C SER A 383 -15.68 7.30 13.34
N LEU A 384 -15.17 7.39 12.09
CA LEU A 384 -15.48 8.52 11.22
C LEU A 384 -16.94 8.52 10.77
N ASP A 385 -17.53 7.36 10.48
CA ASP A 385 -18.96 7.25 10.15
C ASP A 385 -19.86 7.66 11.34
N ALA A 386 -19.48 7.29 12.57
CA ALA A 386 -20.22 7.63 13.80
C ALA A 386 -20.19 9.14 14.13
N THR A 387 -19.15 9.86 13.74
CA THR A 387 -19.06 11.32 13.95
C THR A 387 -20.04 12.09 13.05
N SER A 388 -20.40 11.56 11.89
CA SER A 388 -21.37 12.15 10.95
C SER A 388 -22.82 12.09 11.43
N THR A 389 -23.14 11.14 12.30
CA THR A 389 -24.53 10.90 12.77
C THR A 389 -24.91 11.72 14.01
N ARG A 390 -24.02 12.54 14.56
CA ARG A 390 -24.38 13.46 15.63
C ARG A 390 -25.03 14.72 15.04
N PRO A 391 -26.33 14.98 15.28
CA PRO A 391 -26.98 16.22 14.84
C PRO A 391 -26.27 17.40 15.49
N SER A 392 -25.80 18.34 14.67
CA SER A 392 -25.42 19.68 15.10
C SER A 392 -26.69 20.39 15.61
N GLY A 393 -26.94 20.35 16.90
CA GLY A 393 -28.07 21.07 17.47
C GLY A 393 -28.50 20.60 18.84
N VAL A 394 -27.89 21.12 19.88
CA VAL A 394 -28.62 21.64 21.07
C VAL A 394 -27.78 22.80 21.61
N GLN A 395 -27.96 23.99 21.06
CA GLN A 395 -27.84 25.23 21.79
C GLN A 395 -29.25 25.55 22.32
N GLY A 396 -29.37 25.66 23.62
CA GLY A 396 -30.60 26.14 24.19
C GLY A 396 -30.88 25.53 25.57
N CYS A 397 -30.06 25.91 26.56
CA CYS A 397 -30.53 25.90 27.94
C CYS A 397 -31.09 27.30 28.23
N PRO A 398 -32.34 27.50 28.54
CA PRO A 398 -32.79 28.73 29.21
C PRO A 398 -32.48 28.58 30.72
N GLU A 399 -31.71 29.51 31.22
CA GLU A 399 -31.61 29.70 32.67
C GLU A 399 -32.93 30.19 33.25
N PRO A 400 -33.20 29.84 34.53
CA PRO A 400 -34.40 30.27 35.27
C PRO A 400 -34.36 31.73 35.70
#